data_a29c5bdd3feea439e6cc0a6b93b55eef
#
_entry.id   a29c5bdd3feea439e6cc0a6b93b55eef
#
_cell.length_a   1.000
_cell.length_b   1.000
_cell.length_c   1.000
_cell.angle_alpha   90.00
_cell.angle_beta   90.00
_cell.angle_gamma   90.00
#
_symmetry.space_group_name_H-M   'P 1'
#
loop_
_entity.id
_entity.type
_entity.pdbx_description
1 polymer ?
#
loop_
_entity_poly.entity_id
_entity_poly.type
_entity_poly.pdbx_seq_one_letter_code
_entity_poly.pdbx_strand_id
1 'polypeptide(L)'
;QSYYRSYFLCQSAADLKKTKYKPHLKKMWCIPPKQNAEFVAHMEDVLEVYSRPFDQKRPVICMDEKPFQLLDEYLEPISMGKDNHSEKYDCEYVRKGSCAIFMFTEPLGGWREAHAYPRRTACDWALQLKWLVDEPYADADKIVLVMDNLNTHTTASLYKAFPPEEAYRIAQKLEIHYTPKHGSWLDMAEIELSALTVQCLLNVRIPTIEDLNKILSAWSQKRNFAQKGVSWHFTTDDARIKLSHLYPEIKF
;
A
#
# COMPACT_ATOMS: atom_id res chain seq x y z
N GLN A 1 37.46 23.60 -17.04
CA GLN A 1 36.02 23.72 -16.60
C GLN A 1 35.08 24.09 -17.76
N SER A 2 35.25 23.53 -18.97
CA SER A 2 34.40 23.87 -20.11
C SER A 2 34.11 22.69 -21.06
N TYR A 3 34.21 21.44 -20.62
CA TYR A 3 34.06 20.28 -21.50
C TYR A 3 32.86 19.37 -21.21
N TYR A 4 32.01 19.67 -20.22
CA TYR A 4 30.87 18.82 -19.86
C TYR A 4 29.48 19.40 -20.19
N ARG A 5 29.41 20.49 -20.94
CA ARG A 5 28.13 21.17 -21.24
C ARG A 5 27.55 20.98 -22.65
N SER A 6 28.16 20.17 -23.53
CA SER A 6 27.73 20.09 -24.93
C SER A 6 27.12 18.76 -25.38
N TYR A 7 26.89 17.78 -24.52
CA TYR A 7 26.33 16.48 -24.92
C TYR A 7 24.87 16.24 -24.58
N PHE A 8 24.15 17.26 -24.12
CA PHE A 8 22.70 17.17 -23.90
C PHE A 8 21.91 18.11 -24.83
N LEU A 9 22.36 18.25 -26.06
CA LEU A 9 21.57 18.93 -27.07
C LEU A 9 20.75 17.92 -27.85
N CYS A 10 19.47 17.88 -27.47
CA CYS A 10 18.34 17.75 -28.37
C CYS A 10 18.43 16.69 -29.48
N GLN A 11 18.43 15.42 -29.11
CA GLN A 11 17.85 14.44 -30.05
C GLN A 11 16.34 14.72 -30.08
N SER A 12 15.84 15.06 -31.27
CA SER A 12 14.44 15.38 -31.45
C SER A 12 13.55 14.22 -30.98
N ALA A 13 12.36 14.51 -30.46
CA ALA A 13 11.39 13.49 -30.07
C ALA A 13 11.07 12.48 -31.20
N ALA A 14 11.38 12.84 -32.45
CA ALA A 14 11.27 12.00 -33.65
C ALA A 14 12.37 10.91 -33.72
N ASP A 15 13.60 11.20 -33.30
CA ASP A 15 14.70 10.24 -33.31
C ASP A 15 14.57 9.20 -32.21
N LEU A 16 14.01 9.57 -31.03
CA LEU A 16 13.71 8.65 -29.96
C LEU A 16 12.59 7.64 -30.30
N LYS A 17 11.69 8.00 -31.22
CA LYS A 17 10.65 7.08 -31.72
C LYS A 17 11.18 5.98 -32.63
N LYS A 18 12.34 6.17 -33.25
CA LYS A 18 12.96 5.20 -34.19
C LYS A 18 13.83 4.15 -33.51
N THR A 19 14.22 4.32 -32.27
CA THR A 19 15.05 3.35 -31.55
C THR A 19 14.19 2.38 -30.76
N LYS A 20 14.53 1.07 -30.79
CA LYS A 20 13.95 0.06 -29.89
C LYS A 20 14.25 0.34 -28.41
N TYR A 21 15.24 1.16 -28.13
CA TYR A 21 15.68 1.51 -26.77
C TYR A 21 14.94 2.76 -26.30
N LYS A 22 14.38 2.68 -25.10
CA LYS A 22 13.70 3.78 -24.41
C LYS A 22 14.48 4.16 -23.13
N PRO A 23 15.63 4.82 -23.25
CA PRO A 23 16.54 5.07 -22.12
C PRO A 23 15.92 6.00 -21.05
N HIS A 24 14.86 6.73 -21.40
CA HIS A 24 14.09 7.57 -20.47
C HIS A 24 13.10 6.77 -19.61
N LEU A 25 12.81 5.51 -19.98
CA LEU A 25 11.94 4.65 -19.19
C LEU A 25 12.79 3.77 -18.28
N LYS A 26 12.73 4.04 -16.97
CA LYS A 26 13.29 3.17 -15.95
C LYS A 26 12.20 2.25 -15.45
N LYS A 27 12.44 0.94 -15.46
CA LYS A 27 11.56 -0.06 -14.85
C LYS A 27 12.26 -0.60 -13.61
N MET A 28 11.53 -0.69 -12.52
CA MET A 28 11.99 -1.42 -11.33
C MET A 28 11.83 -2.92 -11.56
N TRP A 29 12.74 -3.70 -10.96
CA TRP A 29 12.58 -5.15 -10.83
C TRP A 29 11.56 -5.41 -9.73
N CYS A 30 10.39 -5.93 -10.09
CA CYS A 30 9.35 -6.31 -9.14
C CYS A 30 9.41 -7.81 -8.80
N ILE A 31 10.18 -8.61 -9.57
CA ILE A 31 10.29 -10.06 -9.41
C ILE A 31 11.78 -10.40 -9.37
N PRO A 32 12.25 -11.27 -8.45
CA PRO A 32 13.65 -11.68 -8.40
C PRO A 32 14.11 -12.27 -9.74
N PRO A 33 15.33 -11.95 -10.21
CA PRO A 33 15.82 -12.46 -11.49
C PRO A 33 16.34 -13.90 -11.43
N LYS A 34 16.47 -14.47 -10.23
CA LYS A 34 17.04 -15.80 -9.98
C LYS A 34 16.10 -16.62 -9.09
N GLN A 35 16.34 -17.93 -9.05
CA GLN A 35 15.69 -18.87 -8.14
C GLN A 35 15.72 -18.35 -6.70
N ASN A 36 14.56 -18.42 -6.02
CA ASN A 36 14.43 -17.97 -4.65
C ASN A 36 13.33 -18.76 -3.94
N ALA A 37 13.72 -19.76 -3.17
CA ALA A 37 12.80 -20.65 -2.46
C ALA A 37 11.93 -19.90 -1.43
N GLU A 38 12.50 -18.91 -0.72
CA GLU A 38 11.76 -18.10 0.26
C GLU A 38 10.69 -17.26 -0.42
N PHE A 39 11.04 -16.63 -1.56
CA PHE A 39 10.06 -15.89 -2.37
C PHE A 39 8.90 -16.78 -2.82
N VAL A 40 9.22 -17.98 -3.34
CA VAL A 40 8.21 -18.93 -3.82
C VAL A 40 7.30 -19.37 -2.69
N ALA A 41 7.86 -19.72 -1.52
CA ALA A 41 7.08 -20.18 -0.37
C ALA A 41 6.07 -19.10 0.08
N HIS A 42 6.49 -17.86 0.27
CA HIS A 42 5.59 -16.77 0.64
C HIS A 42 4.60 -16.41 -0.49
N MET A 43 5.03 -16.46 -1.74
CA MET A 43 4.15 -16.19 -2.88
C MET A 43 3.02 -17.22 -2.96
N GLU A 44 3.33 -18.51 -2.88
CA GLU A 44 2.31 -19.57 -2.95
C GLU A 44 1.37 -19.53 -1.74
N ASP A 45 1.88 -19.22 -0.54
CA ASP A 45 1.08 -19.03 0.66
C ASP A 45 0.03 -17.89 0.49
N VAL A 46 0.45 -16.74 -0.01
CA VAL A 46 -0.46 -15.61 -0.26
C VAL A 46 -1.45 -15.92 -1.39
N LEU A 47 -1.01 -16.57 -2.47
CA LEU A 47 -1.90 -16.97 -3.58
C LEU A 47 -2.94 -17.99 -3.14
N GLU A 48 -2.59 -18.89 -2.23
CA GLU A 48 -3.53 -19.84 -1.63
C GLU A 48 -4.61 -19.08 -0.82
N VAL A 49 -4.19 -18.12 0.02
CA VAL A 49 -5.12 -17.26 0.76
C VAL A 49 -6.10 -16.55 -0.18
N TYR A 50 -5.62 -15.99 -1.28
CA TYR A 50 -6.47 -15.28 -2.25
C TYR A 50 -7.39 -16.18 -3.07
N SER A 51 -7.12 -17.48 -3.09
CA SER A 51 -8.01 -18.47 -3.72
C SER A 51 -9.20 -18.86 -2.84
N ARG A 52 -9.17 -18.51 -1.54
CA ARG A 52 -10.23 -18.83 -0.59
C ARG A 52 -11.52 -18.09 -0.94
N PRO A 53 -12.68 -18.76 -0.82
CA PRO A 53 -13.96 -18.07 -1.00
C PRO A 53 -14.18 -17.04 0.12
N PHE A 54 -15.07 -16.08 -0.15
CA PHE A 54 -15.50 -15.12 0.87
C PHE A 54 -16.11 -15.83 2.08
N ASP A 55 -15.60 -15.53 3.27
CA ASP A 55 -16.09 -16.03 4.55
C ASP A 55 -16.14 -14.88 5.56
N GLN A 56 -17.34 -14.48 5.95
CA GLN A 56 -17.53 -13.39 6.91
C GLN A 56 -16.94 -13.69 8.30
N LYS A 57 -16.82 -14.98 8.67
CA LYS A 57 -16.21 -15.40 9.93
C LYS A 57 -14.68 -15.48 9.87
N ARG A 58 -14.15 -15.56 8.66
CA ARG A 58 -12.71 -15.58 8.40
C ARG A 58 -12.35 -14.63 7.24
N PRO A 59 -12.62 -13.32 7.39
CA PRO A 59 -12.33 -12.36 6.34
C PRO A 59 -10.85 -12.31 6.02
N VAL A 60 -10.53 -12.14 4.74
CA VAL A 60 -9.16 -11.89 4.25
C VAL A 60 -8.96 -10.39 4.17
N ILE A 61 -8.05 -9.87 4.96
CA ILE A 61 -7.70 -8.45 5.03
C ILE A 61 -6.28 -8.26 4.53
N CYS A 62 -6.07 -7.35 3.59
CA CYS A 62 -4.75 -6.89 3.18
C CYS A 62 -4.44 -5.57 3.87
N MET A 63 -3.20 -5.41 4.35
CA MET A 63 -2.74 -4.23 5.07
C MET A 63 -1.41 -3.76 4.54
N ASP A 64 -1.28 -2.44 4.30
CA ASP A 64 -0.03 -1.80 3.92
C ASP A 64 0.07 -0.38 4.49
N GLU A 65 1.28 0.17 4.50
CA GLU A 65 1.59 1.49 5.04
C GLU A 65 2.21 2.40 3.98
N LYS A 66 1.77 3.67 3.98
CA LYS A 66 2.34 4.69 3.11
C LYS A 66 2.78 5.92 3.89
N PRO A 67 4.05 6.36 3.78
CA PRO A 67 4.47 7.64 4.32
C PRO A 67 3.76 8.79 3.56
N PHE A 68 3.36 9.81 4.31
CA PHE A 68 2.73 11.01 3.76
C PHE A 68 3.39 12.27 4.34
N GLN A 69 3.67 13.24 3.47
CA GLN A 69 4.23 14.54 3.85
C GLN A 69 3.10 15.53 4.09
N LEU A 70 3.02 16.07 5.31
CA LEU A 70 2.10 17.14 5.65
C LEU A 70 2.64 18.47 5.11
N LEU A 71 1.81 19.15 4.33
CA LEU A 71 2.15 20.40 3.66
C LEU A 71 1.06 21.43 3.92
N ASP A 72 1.48 22.70 4.07
CA ASP A 72 0.59 23.84 4.20
C ASP A 72 0.86 24.86 3.09
N GLU A 73 -0.08 25.70 2.82
CA GLU A 73 0.07 26.80 1.88
C GLU A 73 1.06 27.84 2.45
N TYR A 74 1.97 28.34 1.60
CA TYR A 74 2.83 29.47 1.97
C TYR A 74 2.08 30.80 1.81
N LEU A 75 1.36 30.96 0.69
CA LEU A 75 0.41 32.05 0.45
C LEU A 75 -0.98 31.46 0.22
N GLU A 76 -2.00 32.20 0.61
CA GLU A 76 -3.39 31.76 0.37
C GLU A 76 -3.66 31.61 -1.14
N PRO A 77 -4.27 30.49 -1.55
CA PRO A 77 -4.62 30.27 -2.95
C PRO A 77 -5.60 31.32 -3.47
N ILE A 78 -5.41 31.75 -4.70
CA ILE A 78 -6.35 32.63 -5.39
C ILE A 78 -7.46 31.77 -5.98
N SER A 79 -8.63 31.85 -5.40
CA SER A 79 -9.81 31.09 -5.84
C SER A 79 -10.19 31.43 -7.30
N MET A 80 -10.83 30.47 -7.96
CA MET A 80 -11.39 30.67 -9.30
C MET A 80 -12.36 31.86 -9.30
N GLY A 81 -12.06 32.86 -10.14
CA GLY A 81 -12.86 34.08 -10.24
C GLY A 81 -13.97 33.97 -11.29
N LYS A 82 -14.91 34.96 -11.24
CA LYS A 82 -15.98 35.08 -12.24
C LYS A 82 -15.49 35.33 -13.66
N ASP A 83 -14.23 35.76 -13.81
CA ASP A 83 -13.58 36.05 -15.09
C ASP A 83 -12.94 34.81 -15.75
N ASN A 84 -13.35 33.62 -15.41
CA ASN A 84 -12.95 32.35 -16.01
C ASN A 84 -11.45 32.00 -15.88
N HIS A 85 -10.73 32.58 -14.92
CA HIS A 85 -9.36 32.14 -14.63
C HIS A 85 -9.37 30.93 -13.68
N SER A 86 -8.45 30.00 -13.91
CA SER A 86 -8.25 28.85 -13.07
C SER A 86 -7.77 29.27 -11.67
N GLU A 87 -8.06 28.44 -10.68
CA GLU A 87 -7.46 28.56 -9.34
C GLU A 87 -5.93 28.62 -9.46
N LYS A 88 -5.29 29.49 -8.68
CA LYS A 88 -3.84 29.63 -8.63
C LYS A 88 -3.35 29.41 -7.21
N TYR A 89 -2.36 28.58 -7.06
CA TYR A 89 -1.66 28.33 -5.80
C TYR A 89 -0.17 28.64 -5.95
N ASP A 90 0.48 28.97 -4.84
CA ASP A 90 1.90 29.25 -4.82
C ASP A 90 2.70 27.96 -5.11
N CYS A 91 3.84 28.09 -5.78
CA CYS A 91 4.78 26.98 -5.94
C CYS A 91 5.51 26.65 -4.62
N GLU A 92 5.61 27.61 -3.69
CA GLU A 92 6.18 27.40 -2.37
C GLU A 92 5.16 26.77 -1.41
N TYR A 93 5.65 26.04 -0.42
CA TYR A 93 4.84 25.38 0.59
C TYR A 93 5.58 25.30 1.93
N VAL A 94 4.81 25.19 3.01
CA VAL A 94 5.35 25.01 4.35
C VAL A 94 5.27 23.52 4.73
N ARG A 95 6.39 22.93 5.14
CA ARG A 95 6.40 21.55 5.65
C ARG A 95 5.92 21.52 7.10
N LYS A 96 4.88 20.72 7.35
CA LYS A 96 4.28 20.52 8.69
C LYS A 96 4.70 19.19 9.34
N GLY A 97 5.62 18.47 8.73
CA GLY A 97 6.09 17.17 9.20
C GLY A 97 5.68 16.04 8.27
N SER A 98 5.74 14.82 8.77
CA SER A 98 5.33 13.62 8.06
C SER A 98 4.51 12.72 8.98
N CYS A 99 3.65 11.91 8.38
CA CYS A 99 2.86 10.89 9.05
C CYS A 99 2.88 9.59 8.24
N ALA A 100 2.24 8.54 8.73
CA ALA A 100 2.01 7.30 8.00
C ALA A 100 0.51 7.08 7.83
N ILE A 101 0.10 6.62 6.65
CA ILE A 101 -1.25 6.17 6.37
C ILE A 101 -1.23 4.64 6.43
N PHE A 102 -2.03 4.05 7.32
CA PHE A 102 -2.32 2.63 7.39
C PHE A 102 -3.56 2.35 6.57
N MET A 103 -3.45 1.44 5.61
CA MET A 103 -4.54 1.01 4.74
C MET A 103 -4.93 -0.42 5.07
N PHE A 104 -6.21 -0.65 5.30
CA PHE A 104 -6.80 -1.97 5.40
C PHE A 104 -7.82 -2.15 4.29
N THR A 105 -7.84 -3.33 3.66
CA THR A 105 -8.87 -3.64 2.66
C THR A 105 -9.27 -5.10 2.75
N GLU A 106 -10.58 -5.36 2.66
CA GLU A 106 -11.17 -6.68 2.44
C GLU A 106 -11.53 -6.82 0.95
N PRO A 107 -10.67 -7.45 0.15
CA PRO A 107 -10.84 -7.43 -1.31
C PRO A 107 -12.17 -8.01 -1.78
N LEU A 108 -12.58 -9.18 -1.26
CA LEU A 108 -13.82 -9.84 -1.66
C LEU A 108 -15.07 -9.17 -1.06
N GLY A 109 -14.97 -8.68 0.20
CA GLY A 109 -16.07 -7.96 0.87
C GLY A 109 -16.26 -6.54 0.35
N GLY A 110 -15.29 -6.01 -0.39
CA GLY A 110 -15.36 -4.65 -0.92
C GLY A 110 -15.28 -3.56 0.14
N TRP A 111 -14.72 -3.85 1.31
CA TRP A 111 -14.51 -2.91 2.40
C TRP A 111 -13.06 -2.41 2.43
N ARG A 112 -12.87 -1.16 2.84
CA ARG A 112 -11.57 -0.57 3.15
C ARG A 112 -11.68 0.53 4.19
N GLU A 113 -10.59 0.74 4.91
CA GLU A 113 -10.43 1.85 5.85
C GLU A 113 -8.98 2.31 5.83
N ALA A 114 -8.78 3.61 6.01
CA ALA A 114 -7.46 4.21 6.04
C ALA A 114 -7.34 5.18 7.21
N HIS A 115 -6.24 5.09 7.97
CA HIS A 115 -5.97 5.92 9.13
C HIS A 115 -4.59 6.57 9.02
N ALA A 116 -4.51 7.88 9.30
CA ALA A 116 -3.24 8.58 9.42
C ALA A 116 -2.78 8.64 10.88
N TYR A 117 -1.53 8.24 11.10
CA TYR A 117 -0.87 8.24 12.41
C TYR A 117 0.45 9.00 12.34
N PRO A 118 0.90 9.63 13.44
CA PRO A 118 2.15 10.38 13.46
C PRO A 118 3.38 9.54 13.08
N ARG A 119 3.35 8.25 13.38
CA ARG A 119 4.47 7.31 13.17
C ARG A 119 3.95 5.97 12.68
N ARG A 120 4.89 5.08 12.34
CA ARG A 120 4.66 3.67 12.01
C ARG A 120 5.56 2.77 12.86
N THR A 121 5.47 2.94 14.15
CA THR A 121 6.22 2.10 15.10
C THR A 121 5.50 0.77 15.32
N ALA A 122 6.19 -0.19 15.95
CA ALA A 122 5.59 -1.44 16.38
C ALA A 122 4.33 -1.24 17.25
N CYS A 123 4.32 -0.19 18.08
CA CYS A 123 3.15 0.15 18.92
C CYS A 123 2.01 0.73 18.07
N ASP A 124 2.31 1.59 17.08
CA ASP A 124 1.27 2.15 16.20
C ASP A 124 0.60 1.03 15.40
N TRP A 125 1.39 0.11 14.84
CA TRP A 125 0.87 -1.09 14.17
C TRP A 125 0.02 -1.95 15.10
N ALA A 126 0.46 -2.19 16.33
CA ALA A 126 -0.29 -2.97 17.31
C ALA A 126 -1.65 -2.32 17.65
N LEU A 127 -1.70 -0.98 17.79
CA LEU A 127 -2.94 -0.23 18.00
C LEU A 127 -3.90 -0.38 16.82
N GLN A 128 -3.40 -0.35 15.58
CA GLN A 128 -4.22 -0.58 14.39
C GLN A 128 -4.79 -2.00 14.36
N LEU A 129 -4.02 -3.01 14.73
CA LEU A 129 -4.53 -4.38 14.81
C LEU A 129 -5.55 -4.57 15.93
N LYS A 130 -5.37 -3.90 17.08
CA LYS A 130 -6.38 -3.92 18.13
C LYS A 130 -7.68 -3.32 17.62
N TRP A 131 -7.64 -2.15 16.99
CA TRP A 131 -8.81 -1.54 16.36
C TRP A 131 -9.48 -2.49 15.34
N LEU A 132 -8.70 -3.11 14.45
CA LEU A 132 -9.21 -4.04 13.44
C LEU A 132 -9.97 -5.23 14.08
N VAL A 133 -9.42 -5.78 15.15
CA VAL A 133 -9.99 -6.93 15.88
C VAL A 133 -11.22 -6.56 16.70
N ASP A 134 -11.25 -5.37 17.30
CA ASP A 134 -12.26 -4.99 18.29
C ASP A 134 -13.45 -4.24 17.68
N GLU A 135 -13.27 -3.58 16.51
CA GLU A 135 -14.31 -2.77 15.90
C GLU A 135 -14.87 -3.38 14.62
N PRO A 136 -14.22 -3.30 13.43
CA PRO A 136 -14.86 -3.75 12.19
C PRO A 136 -15.03 -5.28 12.14
N TYR A 137 -14.19 -6.06 12.80
CA TYR A 137 -14.21 -7.52 12.76
C TYR A 137 -14.34 -8.18 14.15
N ALA A 138 -15.05 -7.52 15.07
CA ALA A 138 -15.29 -8.05 16.42
C ALA A 138 -15.96 -9.44 16.39
N ASP A 139 -16.88 -9.66 15.48
CA ASP A 139 -17.63 -10.90 15.32
C ASP A 139 -16.93 -11.98 14.46
N ALA A 140 -15.75 -11.70 13.91
CA ALA A 140 -14.98 -12.68 13.17
C ALA A 140 -14.36 -13.71 14.12
N ASP A 141 -14.29 -14.96 13.69
CA ASP A 141 -13.60 -16.02 14.45
C ASP A 141 -12.09 -15.88 14.31
N LYS A 142 -11.62 -15.57 13.10
CA LYS A 142 -10.24 -15.27 12.75
C LYS A 142 -10.20 -14.19 11.66
N ILE A 143 -9.20 -13.34 11.68
CA ILE A 143 -8.88 -12.42 10.60
C ILE A 143 -7.65 -12.96 9.88
N VAL A 144 -7.78 -13.30 8.62
CA VAL A 144 -6.67 -13.71 7.75
C VAL A 144 -6.00 -12.42 7.25
N LEU A 145 -4.83 -12.10 7.77
CA LEU A 145 -4.15 -10.83 7.51
C LEU A 145 -2.97 -11.02 6.57
N VAL A 146 -3.05 -10.44 5.38
CA VAL A 146 -1.94 -10.38 4.41
C VAL A 146 -1.26 -9.02 4.52
N MET A 147 0.06 -9.01 4.68
CA MET A 147 0.85 -7.78 4.80
C MET A 147 2.31 -8.01 4.43
N ASP A 148 3.10 -6.95 4.37
CA ASP A 148 4.54 -7.06 4.16
C ASP A 148 5.29 -7.58 5.40
N ASN A 149 6.47 -8.16 5.18
CA ASN A 149 7.29 -8.76 6.23
C ASN A 149 8.27 -7.73 6.84
N LEU A 150 7.74 -6.62 7.38
CA LEU A 150 8.54 -5.65 8.13
C LEU A 150 8.84 -6.14 9.56
N ASN A 151 9.98 -5.73 10.10
CA ASN A 151 10.37 -6.08 11.48
C ASN A 151 9.37 -5.58 12.55
N THR A 152 8.56 -4.59 12.23
CA THR A 152 7.49 -4.05 13.08
C THR A 152 6.22 -4.88 13.02
N HIS A 153 6.03 -5.69 11.98
CA HIS A 153 4.81 -6.46 11.68
C HIS A 153 4.89 -7.89 12.24
N THR A 154 5.13 -8.02 13.52
CA THR A 154 5.23 -9.32 14.19
C THR A 154 4.33 -9.39 15.41
N THR A 155 3.87 -10.57 15.78
CA THR A 155 3.09 -10.77 17.02
C THR A 155 3.82 -10.29 18.26
N ALA A 156 5.16 -10.28 18.27
CA ALA A 156 5.96 -9.71 19.35
C ALA A 156 5.71 -8.21 19.56
N SER A 157 5.28 -7.49 18.52
CA SER A 157 4.95 -6.07 18.62
C SER A 157 3.70 -5.81 19.46
N LEU A 158 2.76 -6.76 19.50
CA LEU A 158 1.59 -6.68 20.38
C LEU A 158 2.00 -6.66 21.86
N TYR A 159 3.00 -7.46 22.24
CA TYR A 159 3.52 -7.52 23.61
C TYR A 159 4.36 -6.30 24.00
N LYS A 160 4.74 -5.46 23.05
CA LYS A 160 5.36 -4.15 23.32
C LYS A 160 4.33 -3.06 23.59
N ALA A 161 3.10 -3.24 23.10
CA ALA A 161 2.05 -2.25 23.18
C ALA A 161 1.00 -2.56 24.26
N PHE A 162 0.80 -3.84 24.58
CA PHE A 162 -0.30 -4.29 25.45
C PHE A 162 0.18 -5.24 26.55
N PRO A 163 -0.60 -5.36 27.67
CA PRO A 163 -0.42 -6.43 28.64
C PRO A 163 -0.49 -7.81 27.98
N PRO A 164 0.18 -8.84 28.54
CA PRO A 164 0.28 -10.17 27.92
C PRO A 164 -1.06 -10.81 27.56
N GLU A 165 -2.08 -10.68 28.39
CA GLU A 165 -3.42 -11.25 28.17
C GLU A 165 -4.09 -10.62 26.95
N GLU A 166 -3.97 -9.30 26.80
CA GLU A 166 -4.55 -8.56 25.67
C GLU A 166 -3.77 -8.83 24.39
N ALA A 167 -2.43 -8.81 24.46
CA ALA A 167 -1.57 -9.15 23.32
C ALA A 167 -1.86 -10.56 22.79
N TYR A 168 -2.03 -11.52 23.70
CA TYR A 168 -2.38 -12.89 23.35
C TYR A 168 -3.76 -12.99 22.73
N ARG A 169 -4.78 -12.31 23.31
CA ARG A 169 -6.15 -12.27 22.77
C ARG A 169 -6.16 -11.79 21.32
N ILE A 170 -5.47 -10.67 21.04
CA ILE A 170 -5.36 -10.12 19.68
C ILE A 170 -4.65 -11.11 18.76
N ALA A 171 -3.50 -11.65 19.19
CA ALA A 171 -2.73 -12.62 18.40
C ALA A 171 -3.55 -13.87 18.05
N GLN A 172 -4.41 -14.35 18.96
CA GLN A 172 -5.28 -15.51 18.74
C GLN A 172 -6.37 -15.24 17.68
N LYS A 173 -6.75 -13.98 17.44
CA LYS A 173 -7.70 -13.58 16.41
C LYS A 173 -7.06 -13.47 15.01
N LEU A 174 -5.75 -13.47 14.92
CA LEU A 174 -5.02 -13.23 13.66
C LEU A 174 -4.45 -14.52 13.08
N GLU A 175 -4.55 -14.66 11.78
CA GLU A 175 -3.83 -15.63 10.94
C GLU A 175 -3.01 -14.80 9.95
N ILE A 176 -1.69 -14.70 10.18
CA ILE A 176 -0.84 -13.75 9.47
C ILE A 176 -0.10 -14.44 8.34
N HIS A 177 -0.18 -13.87 7.13
CA HIS A 177 0.51 -14.28 5.93
C HIS A 177 1.36 -13.12 5.40
N TYR A 178 2.63 -13.39 5.12
CA TYR A 178 3.55 -12.35 4.69
C TYR A 178 3.80 -12.40 3.19
N THR A 179 3.74 -11.25 2.53
CA THR A 179 4.19 -11.14 1.15
C THR A 179 5.69 -11.34 1.06
N PRO A 180 6.21 -11.94 -0.03
CA PRO A 180 7.64 -12.14 -0.19
C PRO A 180 8.36 -10.80 -0.35
N LYS A 181 9.61 -10.75 0.07
CA LYS A 181 10.49 -9.59 -0.18
C LYS A 181 10.55 -9.30 -1.69
N HIS A 182 10.30 -8.07 -2.11
CA HIS A 182 10.11 -7.65 -3.50
C HIS A 182 8.86 -8.23 -4.18
N GLY A 183 7.88 -8.67 -3.40
CA GLY A 183 6.60 -9.17 -3.87
C GLY A 183 5.42 -8.27 -3.56
N SER A 184 5.63 -6.96 -3.44
CA SER A 184 4.60 -5.99 -3.10
C SER A 184 3.39 -6.01 -4.06
N TRP A 185 3.60 -6.42 -5.32
CA TRP A 185 2.52 -6.62 -6.29
C TRP A 185 1.48 -7.67 -5.84
N LEU A 186 1.81 -8.52 -4.84
CA LEU A 186 0.89 -9.45 -4.21
C LEU A 186 0.04 -8.80 -3.11
N ASP A 187 0.39 -7.63 -2.62
CA ASP A 187 -0.40 -6.93 -1.61
C ASP A 187 -1.49 -6.08 -2.26
N MET A 188 -2.75 -6.52 -2.08
CA MET A 188 -3.88 -5.78 -2.62
C MET A 188 -4.11 -4.42 -1.95
N ALA A 189 -3.57 -4.18 -0.74
CA ALA A 189 -3.62 -2.86 -0.10
C ALA A 189 -2.83 -1.80 -0.89
N GLU A 190 -1.75 -2.17 -1.61
CA GLU A 190 -1.05 -1.25 -2.52
C GLU A 190 -1.96 -0.70 -3.62
N ILE A 191 -2.89 -1.51 -4.13
CA ILE A 191 -3.86 -1.08 -5.15
C ILE A 191 -4.76 0.02 -4.57
N GLU A 192 -5.25 -0.17 -3.35
CA GLU A 192 -6.10 0.82 -2.67
C GLU A 192 -5.30 2.08 -2.28
N LEU A 193 -4.06 1.96 -1.83
CA LEU A 193 -3.16 3.10 -1.58
C LEU A 193 -2.87 3.90 -2.86
N SER A 194 -2.71 3.22 -3.98
CA SER A 194 -2.56 3.87 -5.28
C SER A 194 -3.83 4.61 -5.69
N ALA A 195 -5.00 3.98 -5.54
CA ALA A 195 -6.29 4.59 -5.81
C ALA A 195 -6.54 5.82 -4.91
N LEU A 196 -6.29 5.70 -3.60
CA LEU A 196 -6.36 6.81 -2.65
C LEU A 196 -5.46 7.97 -3.08
N THR A 197 -4.22 7.67 -3.44
CA THR A 197 -3.26 8.69 -3.88
C THR A 197 -3.78 9.48 -5.07
N VAL A 198 -4.23 8.79 -6.11
CA VAL A 198 -4.70 9.44 -7.36
C VAL A 198 -6.03 10.19 -7.15
N GLN A 199 -6.92 9.65 -6.32
CA GLN A 199 -8.27 10.20 -6.17
C GLN A 199 -8.37 11.34 -5.14
N CYS A 200 -7.49 11.35 -4.12
CA CYS A 200 -7.64 12.25 -2.99
C CYS A 200 -6.38 12.99 -2.57
N LEU A 201 -5.19 12.42 -2.82
CA LEU A 201 -3.95 12.96 -2.25
C LEU A 201 -3.03 13.61 -3.30
N LEU A 202 -3.37 13.47 -4.59
CA LEU A 202 -2.57 14.05 -5.65
C LEU A 202 -2.79 15.56 -5.72
N ASN A 203 -1.70 16.33 -5.67
CA ASN A 203 -1.71 17.81 -5.76
C ASN A 203 -2.53 18.54 -4.67
N VAL A 204 -2.75 17.87 -3.52
CA VAL A 204 -3.43 18.49 -2.37
C VAL A 204 -2.41 18.73 -1.26
N ARG A 205 -2.47 19.90 -0.63
CA ARG A 205 -1.70 20.24 0.56
C ARG A 205 -2.59 20.02 1.77
N ILE A 206 -2.13 19.20 2.71
CA ILE A 206 -2.89 18.85 3.91
C ILE A 206 -1.97 19.11 5.10
N PRO A 207 -2.28 20.12 5.94
CA PRO A 207 -1.36 20.57 6.97
C PRO A 207 -1.39 19.74 8.25
N THR A 208 -2.50 19.02 8.54
CA THR A 208 -2.67 18.31 9.80
C THR A 208 -3.08 16.84 9.58
N ILE A 209 -2.80 15.99 10.58
CA ILE A 209 -3.24 14.60 10.58
C ILE A 209 -4.78 14.52 10.70
N GLU A 210 -5.37 15.43 11.45
CA GLU A 210 -6.82 15.52 11.65
C GLU A 210 -7.55 15.78 10.33
N ASP A 211 -7.06 16.70 9.51
CA ASP A 211 -7.65 16.99 8.21
C ASP A 211 -7.42 15.86 7.23
N LEU A 212 -6.24 15.24 7.27
CA LEU A 212 -5.97 14.04 6.49
C LEU A 212 -6.94 12.91 6.86
N ASN A 213 -7.17 12.65 8.15
CA ASN A 213 -8.12 11.61 8.58
C ASN A 213 -9.56 11.88 8.14
N LYS A 214 -10.01 13.15 8.10
CA LYS A 214 -11.33 13.50 7.53
C LYS A 214 -11.44 13.11 6.05
N ILE A 215 -10.38 13.38 5.27
CA ILE A 215 -10.32 13.04 3.83
C ILE A 215 -10.30 11.52 3.65
N LEU A 216 -9.48 10.81 4.44
CA LEU A 216 -9.37 9.35 4.38
C LEU A 216 -10.71 8.68 4.71
N SER A 217 -11.37 9.10 5.79
CA SER A 217 -12.67 8.58 6.19
C SER A 217 -13.74 8.83 5.11
N ALA A 218 -13.84 10.04 4.57
CA ALA A 218 -14.78 10.36 3.52
C ALA A 218 -14.56 9.53 2.24
N TRP A 219 -13.28 9.31 1.88
CA TRP A 219 -12.91 8.46 0.74
C TRP A 219 -13.27 7.00 0.98
N SER A 220 -12.95 6.45 2.16
CA SER A 220 -13.28 5.07 2.55
C SER A 220 -14.78 4.84 2.52
N GLN A 221 -15.58 5.73 3.14
CA GLN A 221 -17.04 5.63 3.15
C GLN A 221 -17.64 5.63 1.73
N LYS A 222 -17.18 6.54 0.85
CA LYS A 222 -17.65 6.61 -0.54
C LYS A 222 -17.35 5.32 -1.30
N ARG A 223 -16.17 4.74 -1.12
CA ARG A 223 -15.79 3.50 -1.79
C ARG A 223 -16.50 2.29 -1.21
N ASN A 224 -16.69 2.22 0.10
CA ASN A 224 -17.42 1.15 0.78
C ASN A 224 -18.90 1.15 0.37
N PHE A 225 -19.51 2.33 0.23
CA PHE A 225 -20.87 2.45 -0.31
C PHE A 225 -20.98 1.87 -1.74
N ALA A 226 -19.95 2.04 -2.56
CA ALA A 226 -19.94 1.49 -3.92
C ALA A 226 -19.65 -0.02 -3.97
N GLN A 227 -19.27 -0.65 -2.86
CA GLN A 227 -18.97 -2.08 -2.67
C GLN A 227 -18.12 -2.70 -3.80
N LYS A 228 -17.10 -1.97 -4.27
CA LYS A 228 -16.21 -2.44 -5.32
C LYS A 228 -15.15 -3.37 -4.72
N GLY A 229 -15.43 -4.66 -4.76
CA GLY A 229 -14.46 -5.70 -4.42
C GLY A 229 -13.41 -5.88 -5.51
N VAL A 230 -12.33 -6.56 -5.15
CA VAL A 230 -11.27 -7.01 -6.05
C VAL A 230 -11.20 -8.52 -5.98
N SER A 231 -11.35 -9.18 -7.14
CA SER A 231 -11.15 -10.62 -7.26
C SER A 231 -9.77 -10.89 -7.85
N TRP A 232 -8.98 -11.68 -7.15
CA TRP A 232 -7.65 -12.06 -7.59
C TRP A 232 -7.72 -13.26 -8.54
N HIS A 233 -7.14 -13.14 -9.74
CA HIS A 233 -7.24 -14.18 -10.77
C HIS A 233 -5.94 -14.95 -11.01
N PHE A 234 -4.80 -14.45 -10.52
CA PHE A 234 -3.51 -15.11 -10.69
C PHE A 234 -3.35 -16.23 -9.66
N THR A 235 -3.36 -17.47 -10.11
CA THR A 235 -3.34 -18.65 -9.24
C THR A 235 -1.93 -19.18 -8.98
N THR A 236 -1.79 -20.10 -8.02
CA THR A 236 -0.55 -20.84 -7.77
C THR A 236 -0.09 -21.60 -9.01
N ASP A 237 -1.01 -22.20 -9.77
CA ASP A 237 -0.66 -22.91 -11.02
C ASP A 237 -0.17 -21.94 -12.10
N ASP A 238 -0.79 -20.76 -12.21
CA ASP A 238 -0.27 -19.69 -13.07
C ASP A 238 1.16 -19.29 -12.68
N ALA A 239 1.43 -19.16 -11.38
CA ALA A 239 2.75 -18.82 -10.86
C ALA A 239 3.80 -19.87 -11.22
N ARG A 240 3.48 -21.13 -11.04
CA ARG A 240 4.35 -22.28 -11.41
C ARG A 240 4.71 -22.29 -12.90
N ILE A 241 3.79 -21.89 -13.76
CA ILE A 241 4.02 -21.80 -15.21
C ILE A 241 4.77 -20.51 -15.57
N LYS A 242 4.22 -19.34 -15.19
CA LYS A 242 4.71 -18.04 -15.64
C LYS A 242 5.99 -17.59 -14.95
N LEU A 243 6.22 -18.05 -13.73
CA LEU A 243 7.36 -17.71 -12.88
C LEU A 243 8.25 -18.94 -12.57
N SER A 244 8.24 -19.95 -13.45
CA SER A 244 8.99 -21.21 -13.28
C SER A 244 10.47 -20.99 -12.97
N HIS A 245 11.08 -19.91 -13.48
CA HIS A 245 12.49 -19.56 -13.24
C HIS A 245 12.81 -19.20 -11.77
N LEU A 246 11.81 -18.93 -10.93
CA LEU A 246 11.98 -18.67 -9.51
C LEU A 246 12.05 -19.94 -8.67
N TYR A 247 11.49 -21.03 -9.18
CA TYR A 247 11.41 -22.29 -8.47
C TYR A 247 12.78 -22.98 -8.47
N PRO A 248 13.30 -23.41 -7.32
CA PRO A 248 14.57 -24.12 -7.24
C PRO A 248 14.53 -25.42 -8.04
N GLU A 249 15.60 -25.72 -8.78
CA GLU A 249 15.79 -27.03 -9.37
C GLU A 249 16.11 -28.05 -8.27
N ILE A 250 15.35 -29.14 -8.22
CA ILE A 250 15.61 -30.26 -7.31
C ILE A 250 16.81 -31.04 -7.85
N LYS A 251 17.95 -30.92 -7.16
CA LYS A 251 19.12 -31.77 -7.42
C LYS A 251 19.08 -32.92 -6.44
N PHE A 252 18.82 -34.13 -6.95
CA PHE A 252 18.97 -35.38 -6.20
C PHE A 252 20.42 -35.83 -6.24
#